data_27331487882a54677d9922fff656fc17
#
_entry.id   27331487882a54677d9922fff656fc17
#
_cell.length_a   1.000
_cell.length_b   1.000
_cell.length_c   1.000
_cell.angle_alpha   90.00
_cell.angle_beta   90.00
_cell.angle_gamma   90.00
#
_symmetry.space_group_name_H-M   'P 1'
#
loop_
_entity.id
_entity.type
_entity.pdbx_description
1 polymer ?
#
loop_
_entity_poly.entity_id
_entity_poly.type
_entity_poly.pdbx_seq_one_letter_code
_entity_poly.pdbx_strand_id
1 'polypeptide(L)'
;MERRKFMQQSLLAGGSLLAATNVIASEKKQDHWDDSTAFKCNYAIHDGMFNNLAGRDFIEQLKFAYSVGFRAMEDNGMMDRTPAEQQKIGDAMAKLGMTMGVFVINYDNWPLSVSMTSGDKTWREKFVTRCKMAVEVAKRTNTKYMTVVPGNYDHTKSLDFQLANVIDTLRRGTEILEKENLVMVLEPLSDTPELFLRRSDQSFALCRSINSPSCKILFDMYHMQRNQGDMIPNINRAWDEIGYFQIGDNPGRNEPGTGEINYKNVFKHIHNKGYKGVLGMEHGIYGQGKDGEIALIKAYREADSF
;
A
#
# COMPACT_ATOMS: atom_id res chain seq x y z
N MET A 1 -47.86 -11.78 -30.86
CA MET A 1 -48.10 -10.72 -31.87
C MET A 1 -48.78 -9.51 -31.16
N GLU A 2 -48.07 -8.74 -30.27
CA GLU A 2 -48.61 -7.51 -29.63
C GLU A 2 -47.53 -6.75 -28.80
N ARG A 3 -46.32 -6.59 -29.34
CA ARG A 3 -45.31 -5.72 -28.73
C ARG A 3 -44.71 -4.70 -29.70
N ARG A 4 -45.37 -4.46 -30.86
CA ARG A 4 -44.86 -3.54 -31.91
C ARG A 4 -45.76 -2.31 -32.20
N LYS A 5 -46.75 -2.00 -31.37
CA LYS A 5 -47.70 -0.89 -31.62
C LYS A 5 -47.61 0.29 -30.66
N PHE A 6 -46.59 0.39 -29.80
CA PHE A 6 -46.49 1.47 -28.82
C PHE A 6 -45.44 2.56 -29.16
N MET A 7 -44.81 2.52 -30.32
CA MET A 7 -43.78 3.49 -30.69
C MET A 7 -44.04 4.28 -31.97
N GLN A 8 -45.30 4.57 -32.30
CA GLN A 8 -45.64 5.37 -33.49
C GLN A 8 -46.85 6.31 -33.31
N GLN A 9 -46.94 7.05 -32.19
CA GLN A 9 -47.86 8.19 -32.11
C GLN A 9 -47.35 9.22 -31.12
N SER A 10 -46.49 10.12 -31.55
CA SER A 10 -46.29 11.49 -31.01
C SER A 10 -45.29 12.26 -31.87
N LEU A 11 -45.65 12.49 -33.11
CA LEU A 11 -45.11 13.56 -33.94
C LEU A 11 -46.27 14.28 -34.57
N LEU A 12 -46.45 15.55 -34.22
CA LEU A 12 -47.18 16.62 -34.87
C LEU A 12 -48.09 17.43 -33.90
N ALA A 13 -47.49 18.48 -33.35
CA ALA A 13 -48.20 19.77 -33.20
C ALA A 13 -47.14 20.85 -33.00
N GLY A 14 -47.04 21.70 -33.97
CA GLY A 14 -46.12 22.83 -34.01
C GLY A 14 -46.52 24.00 -33.10
N GLY A 15 -45.58 24.85 -32.84
CA GLY A 15 -45.80 26.10 -32.12
C GLY A 15 -44.47 26.79 -31.85
N SER A 16 -44.08 27.69 -32.75
CA SER A 16 -42.91 28.55 -32.61
C SER A 16 -43.10 29.47 -31.40
N LEU A 17 -42.22 29.37 -30.40
CA LEU A 17 -41.96 30.43 -29.44
C LEU A 17 -40.43 30.57 -29.31
N LEU A 18 -39.91 31.66 -29.85
CA LEU A 18 -38.56 32.14 -29.56
C LEU A 18 -38.53 32.54 -28.07
N ALA A 19 -38.06 31.61 -27.25
CA ALA A 19 -37.64 31.93 -25.88
C ALA A 19 -36.12 31.99 -25.88
N ALA A 20 -35.57 33.17 -25.57
CA ALA A 20 -34.17 33.35 -25.31
C ALA A 20 -33.72 32.40 -24.19
N THR A 21 -33.04 31.33 -24.55
CA THR A 21 -32.36 30.48 -23.59
C THR A 21 -31.14 31.24 -23.05
N ASN A 22 -31.30 31.86 -21.89
CA ASN A 22 -30.16 32.13 -21.03
C ASN A 22 -29.44 30.79 -20.82
N VAL A 23 -28.35 30.58 -21.54
CA VAL A 23 -27.38 29.58 -21.21
C VAL A 23 -26.77 30.03 -19.86
N ILE A 24 -27.37 29.59 -18.78
CA ILE A 24 -26.70 29.60 -17.50
C ILE A 24 -25.54 28.60 -17.72
N ALA A 25 -24.37 29.15 -18.03
CA ALA A 25 -23.14 28.42 -17.88
C ALA A 25 -23.15 27.93 -16.43
N SER A 26 -23.40 26.62 -16.24
CA SER A 26 -23.14 25.95 -15.00
C SER A 26 -21.64 26.17 -14.79
N GLU A 27 -21.27 27.16 -13.99
CA GLU A 27 -19.96 27.22 -13.37
C GLU A 27 -19.79 25.86 -12.71
N LYS A 28 -18.96 24.99 -13.31
CA LYS A 28 -18.42 23.86 -12.60
C LYS A 28 -17.83 24.46 -11.33
N LYS A 29 -18.50 24.29 -10.20
CA LYS A 29 -17.89 24.49 -8.90
C LYS A 29 -16.59 23.71 -8.98
N GLN A 30 -15.49 24.44 -9.13
CA GLN A 30 -14.17 23.92 -8.92
C GLN A 30 -14.25 23.45 -7.48
N ASP A 31 -14.32 22.13 -7.28
CA ASP A 31 -14.28 21.55 -5.94
C ASP A 31 -12.98 22.08 -5.31
N HIS A 32 -13.07 23.19 -4.61
CA HIS A 32 -12.00 23.67 -3.75
C HIS A 32 -11.88 22.63 -2.65
N TRP A 33 -10.91 21.73 -2.82
CA TRP A 33 -10.43 20.86 -1.78
C TRP A 33 -9.67 21.71 -0.76
N ASP A 34 -10.40 22.49 0.01
CA ASP A 34 -9.85 23.29 1.10
C ASP A 34 -9.80 22.47 2.39
N ASP A 35 -9.73 21.15 2.27
CA ASP A 35 -9.59 20.25 3.39
C ASP A 35 -8.15 19.75 3.52
N SER A 36 -7.26 20.69 3.91
CA SER A 36 -5.89 20.36 4.33
C SER A 36 -5.85 19.62 5.67
N THR A 37 -7.02 19.35 6.27
CA THR A 37 -7.15 18.59 7.52
C THR A 37 -6.55 17.21 7.33
N ALA A 38 -5.59 16.85 8.17
CA ALA A 38 -5.00 15.52 8.14
C ALA A 38 -6.06 14.45 8.43
N PHE A 39 -5.90 13.29 7.81
CA PHE A 39 -6.70 12.11 8.13
C PHE A 39 -6.45 11.65 9.58
N LYS A 40 -7.37 10.89 10.15
CA LYS A 40 -7.19 10.25 11.47
C LYS A 40 -6.12 9.16 11.44
N CYS A 41 -6.07 8.39 10.33
CA CYS A 41 -5.02 7.43 10.06
C CYS A 41 -3.97 8.03 9.12
N ASN A 42 -2.73 7.57 9.23
CA ASN A 42 -1.61 8.08 8.44
C ASN A 42 -1.46 7.29 7.14
N TYR A 43 -2.22 7.65 6.11
CA TYR A 43 -2.19 6.98 4.79
C TYR A 43 -0.97 7.44 3.98
N ALA A 44 -0.26 6.48 3.37
CA ALA A 44 0.91 6.72 2.54
C ALA A 44 0.59 6.57 1.06
N ILE A 45 0.79 7.62 0.30
CA ILE A 45 0.65 7.61 -1.17
C ILE A 45 1.84 6.93 -1.84
N HIS A 46 1.67 6.54 -3.11
CA HIS A 46 2.73 6.10 -4.00
C HIS A 46 3.04 7.14 -5.08
N ASP A 47 4.25 7.05 -5.65
CA ASP A 47 4.60 7.79 -6.87
C ASP A 47 3.64 7.42 -8.01
N GLY A 48 3.16 8.42 -8.70
CA GLY A 48 2.21 8.26 -9.82
C GLY A 48 0.73 8.35 -9.45
N MET A 49 0.35 8.31 -8.17
CA MET A 49 -1.06 8.38 -7.74
C MET A 49 -1.75 9.68 -8.13
N PHE A 50 -1.02 10.78 -8.25
CA PHE A 50 -1.58 12.09 -8.57
C PHE A 50 -0.98 12.72 -9.83
N ASN A 51 -0.64 11.88 -10.81
CA ASN A 51 -0.08 12.33 -12.10
C ASN A 51 -0.96 13.32 -12.86
N ASN A 52 -2.27 13.20 -12.75
CA ASN A 52 -3.21 14.03 -13.47
C ASN A 52 -3.52 15.35 -12.75
N LEU A 53 -3.54 15.35 -11.42
CA LEU A 53 -3.81 16.55 -10.61
C LEU A 53 -2.54 17.35 -10.32
N ALA A 54 -1.41 16.69 -10.08
CA ALA A 54 -0.15 17.32 -9.68
C ALA A 54 0.98 17.23 -10.73
N GLY A 55 0.78 16.48 -11.82
CA GLY A 55 1.82 16.23 -12.82
C GLY A 55 2.75 15.08 -12.43
N ARG A 56 3.76 14.82 -13.28
CA ARG A 56 4.64 13.65 -13.13
C ARG A 56 5.84 13.85 -12.20
N ASP A 57 6.11 15.07 -11.76
CA ASP A 57 7.18 15.31 -10.78
C ASP A 57 6.72 14.80 -9.42
N PHE A 58 7.45 13.85 -8.88
CA PHE A 58 7.08 13.20 -7.62
C PHE A 58 7.06 14.18 -6.44
N ILE A 59 7.92 15.18 -6.44
CA ILE A 59 7.92 16.21 -5.38
C ILE A 59 6.65 17.07 -5.44
N GLU A 60 6.15 17.38 -6.64
CA GLU A 60 4.88 18.10 -6.79
C GLU A 60 3.70 17.22 -6.34
N GLN A 61 3.75 15.90 -6.58
CA GLN A 61 2.75 14.97 -6.07
C GLN A 61 2.76 14.90 -4.53
N LEU A 62 3.93 14.93 -3.87
CA LEU A 62 4.03 15.00 -2.41
C LEU A 62 3.40 16.29 -1.86
N LYS A 63 3.67 17.44 -2.49
CA LYS A 63 3.08 18.73 -2.10
C LYS A 63 1.56 18.71 -2.26
N PHE A 64 1.08 18.19 -3.37
CA PHE A 64 -0.36 18.04 -3.62
C PHE A 64 -1.01 17.12 -2.59
N ALA A 65 -0.44 15.93 -2.36
CA ALA A 65 -0.93 14.98 -1.36
C ALA A 65 -1.00 15.61 0.05
N TYR A 66 0.02 16.37 0.42
CA TYR A 66 0.01 17.13 1.68
C TYR A 66 -1.13 18.15 1.72
N SER A 67 -1.39 18.87 0.62
CA SER A 67 -2.45 19.89 0.55
C SER A 67 -3.86 19.31 0.67
N VAL A 68 -4.05 18.02 0.34
CA VAL A 68 -5.33 17.30 0.47
C VAL A 68 -5.39 16.36 1.69
N GLY A 69 -4.45 16.49 2.63
CA GLY A 69 -4.51 15.87 3.94
C GLY A 69 -3.65 14.62 4.16
N PHE A 70 -3.00 14.06 3.14
CA PHE A 70 -2.06 12.93 3.33
C PHE A 70 -0.78 13.40 4.04
N ARG A 71 -0.22 12.54 4.89
CA ARG A 71 0.96 12.86 5.70
C ARG A 71 2.06 11.81 5.62
N ALA A 72 1.90 10.83 4.73
CA ALA A 72 2.92 9.80 4.50
C ALA A 72 3.01 9.44 3.02
N MET A 73 4.10 8.78 2.65
CA MET A 73 4.29 8.12 1.36
C MET A 73 5.07 6.83 1.54
N GLU A 74 4.94 5.90 0.61
CA GLU A 74 5.79 4.72 0.49
C GLU A 74 6.25 4.54 -0.96
N ASP A 75 7.37 3.84 -1.15
CA ASP A 75 7.92 3.60 -2.49
C ASP A 75 8.69 2.28 -2.52
N ASN A 76 8.06 1.25 -3.05
CA ASN A 76 8.63 -0.08 -3.16
C ASN A 76 9.96 -0.09 -3.95
N GLY A 77 10.12 0.83 -4.91
CA GLY A 77 11.30 0.99 -5.75
C GLY A 77 12.39 1.90 -5.20
N MET A 78 12.30 2.39 -3.97
CA MET A 78 13.24 3.39 -3.43
C MET A 78 14.70 2.95 -3.50
N MET A 79 15.01 1.65 -3.34
CA MET A 79 16.37 1.13 -3.47
C MET A 79 16.94 1.20 -4.89
N ASP A 80 16.11 1.35 -5.90
CA ASP A 80 16.50 1.43 -7.32
C ASP A 80 16.69 2.88 -7.79
N ARG A 81 16.24 3.87 -6.99
CA ARG A 81 16.50 5.28 -7.22
C ARG A 81 17.97 5.61 -6.90
N THR A 82 18.50 6.61 -7.58
CA THR A 82 19.86 7.11 -7.28
C THR A 82 19.94 7.71 -5.87
N PRO A 83 21.12 7.70 -5.21
CA PRO A 83 21.28 8.33 -3.91
C PRO A 83 20.86 9.81 -3.88
N ALA A 84 21.05 10.53 -4.97
CA ALA A 84 20.63 11.93 -5.11
C ALA A 84 19.10 12.09 -5.12
N GLU A 85 18.39 11.20 -5.81
CA GLU A 85 16.90 11.18 -5.82
C GLU A 85 16.37 10.81 -4.44
N GLN A 86 16.95 9.77 -3.80
CA GLN A 86 16.57 9.37 -2.43
C GLN A 86 16.71 10.54 -1.46
N GLN A 87 17.82 11.27 -1.52
CA GLN A 87 18.04 12.44 -0.67
C GLN A 87 17.07 13.58 -0.99
N LYS A 88 16.82 13.87 -2.28
CA LYS A 88 15.84 14.89 -2.72
C LYS A 88 14.43 14.59 -2.19
N ILE A 89 14.02 13.32 -2.24
CA ILE A 89 12.72 12.88 -1.73
C ILE A 89 12.68 13.00 -0.20
N GLY A 90 13.70 12.51 0.49
CA GLY A 90 13.80 12.60 1.95
C GLY A 90 13.75 14.05 2.45
N ASP A 91 14.50 14.95 1.82
CA ASP A 91 14.52 16.37 2.16
C ASP A 91 13.14 17.03 1.93
N ALA A 92 12.46 16.68 0.83
CA ALA A 92 11.12 17.21 0.54
C ALA A 92 10.10 16.73 1.57
N MET A 93 10.15 15.46 1.94
CA MET A 93 9.26 14.90 2.97
C MET A 93 9.53 15.52 4.35
N ALA A 94 10.79 15.66 4.74
CA ALA A 94 11.17 16.32 5.99
C ALA A 94 10.65 17.78 6.04
N LYS A 95 10.75 18.50 4.94
CA LYS A 95 10.27 19.89 4.81
C LYS A 95 8.75 20.01 4.92
N LEU A 96 8.01 19.00 4.43
CA LEU A 96 6.57 18.91 4.52
C LEU A 96 6.09 18.30 5.86
N GLY A 97 6.97 17.72 6.66
CA GLY A 97 6.59 16.97 7.85
C GLY A 97 5.87 15.65 7.54
N MET A 98 6.15 15.06 6.36
CA MET A 98 5.60 13.77 5.95
C MET A 98 6.46 12.61 6.44
N THR A 99 5.82 11.46 6.70
CA THR A 99 6.48 10.22 7.12
C THR A 99 6.77 9.33 5.92
N MET A 100 8.02 8.82 5.82
CA MET A 100 8.32 7.73 4.89
C MET A 100 7.78 6.40 5.46
N GLY A 101 7.01 5.69 4.65
CA GLY A 101 6.55 4.33 4.90
C GLY A 101 7.61 3.29 4.54
N VAL A 102 7.19 2.19 3.91
CA VAL A 102 8.11 1.12 3.50
C VAL A 102 8.76 1.38 2.15
N PHE A 103 9.88 0.71 1.96
CA PHE A 103 10.42 0.31 0.65
C PHE A 103 10.83 -1.16 0.70
N VAL A 104 11.02 -1.81 -0.46
CA VAL A 104 11.36 -3.23 -0.52
C VAL A 104 12.87 -3.45 -0.44
N ILE A 105 13.32 -4.38 0.41
CA ILE A 105 14.67 -4.92 0.31
C ILE A 105 14.70 -5.90 -0.86
N ASN A 106 14.99 -5.42 -2.06
CA ASN A 106 14.93 -6.14 -3.33
C ASN A 106 16.15 -7.06 -3.55
N TYR A 107 16.26 -8.15 -2.79
CA TYR A 107 17.33 -9.15 -2.93
C TYR A 107 17.00 -10.26 -3.95
N ASP A 108 15.76 -10.42 -4.32
CA ASP A 108 15.24 -11.35 -5.33
C ASP A 108 14.48 -10.58 -6.42
N ASN A 109 14.27 -11.14 -7.58
CA ASN A 109 13.56 -10.50 -8.69
C ASN A 109 12.15 -11.10 -8.82
N TRP A 110 11.23 -10.30 -9.38
CA TRP A 110 9.91 -10.84 -9.73
C TRP A 110 9.93 -11.49 -11.14
N PRO A 111 9.37 -12.69 -11.33
CA PRO A 111 8.80 -13.59 -10.31
C PRO A 111 9.86 -14.11 -9.33
N LEU A 112 9.43 -14.32 -8.08
CA LEU A 112 10.34 -14.72 -7.01
C LEU A 112 10.93 -16.10 -7.26
N SER A 113 12.13 -16.31 -6.74
CA SER A 113 12.86 -17.60 -6.79
C SER A 113 12.63 -18.43 -5.51
N VAL A 114 13.07 -19.70 -5.52
CA VAL A 114 13.32 -20.46 -4.30
C VAL A 114 14.60 -19.90 -3.67
N SER A 115 14.46 -18.79 -2.94
CA SER A 115 15.58 -17.97 -2.46
C SER A 115 15.96 -18.26 -1.00
N MET A 116 15.37 -17.58 -0.02
CA MET A 116 15.69 -17.86 1.40
C MET A 116 15.36 -19.29 1.80
N THR A 117 14.30 -19.85 1.25
CA THR A 117 13.82 -21.21 1.50
C THR A 117 14.83 -22.30 1.08
N SER A 118 15.66 -22.00 0.07
CA SER A 118 16.69 -22.96 -0.40
C SER A 118 17.75 -23.28 0.64
N GLY A 119 18.04 -22.35 1.55
CA GLY A 119 19.18 -22.44 2.46
C GLY A 119 20.53 -22.18 1.78
N ASP A 120 20.55 -21.79 0.50
CA ASP A 120 21.76 -21.50 -0.24
C ASP A 120 22.50 -20.29 0.35
N LYS A 121 23.80 -20.47 0.54
CA LYS A 121 24.69 -19.43 1.06
C LYS A 121 24.66 -18.15 0.18
N THR A 122 24.56 -18.31 -1.12
CA THR A 122 24.55 -17.19 -2.08
C THR A 122 23.35 -16.27 -1.85
N TRP A 123 22.15 -16.84 -1.66
CA TRP A 123 20.95 -16.06 -1.37
C TRP A 123 21.05 -15.34 -0.02
N ARG A 124 21.58 -16.01 0.97
CA ARG A 124 21.80 -15.45 2.31
C ARG A 124 22.76 -14.29 2.29
N GLU A 125 23.90 -14.40 1.60
CA GLU A 125 24.89 -13.35 1.45
C GLU A 125 24.36 -12.16 0.66
N LYS A 126 23.59 -12.44 -0.39
CA LYS A 126 22.90 -11.40 -1.18
C LYS A 126 21.92 -10.62 -0.31
N PHE A 127 21.08 -11.29 0.47
CA PHE A 127 20.15 -10.64 1.39
C PHE A 127 20.87 -9.78 2.43
N VAL A 128 21.90 -10.30 3.08
CA VAL A 128 22.72 -9.55 4.04
C VAL A 128 23.33 -8.29 3.41
N THR A 129 23.84 -8.41 2.19
CA THR A 129 24.38 -7.27 1.44
C THR A 129 23.30 -6.21 1.17
N ARG A 130 22.11 -6.66 0.75
CA ARG A 130 20.97 -5.74 0.49
C ARG A 130 20.46 -5.08 1.78
N CYS A 131 20.45 -5.76 2.92
CA CYS A 131 20.16 -5.15 4.22
C CYS A 131 21.12 -4.00 4.56
N LYS A 132 22.42 -4.17 4.31
CA LYS A 132 23.40 -3.09 4.52
C LYS A 132 23.15 -1.89 3.59
N MET A 133 22.79 -2.14 2.34
CA MET A 133 22.42 -1.09 1.39
C MET A 133 21.12 -0.38 1.82
N ALA A 134 20.14 -1.13 2.32
CA ALA A 134 18.87 -0.60 2.81
C ALA A 134 19.06 0.37 3.99
N VAL A 135 20.05 0.14 4.86
CA VAL A 135 20.42 1.08 5.93
C VAL A 135 20.78 2.45 5.36
N GLU A 136 21.56 2.49 4.29
CA GLU A 136 21.96 3.76 3.67
C GLU A 136 20.80 4.48 2.97
N VAL A 137 19.86 3.72 2.39
CA VAL A 137 18.61 4.27 1.84
C VAL A 137 17.74 4.85 2.96
N ALA A 138 17.58 4.10 4.04
CA ALA A 138 16.80 4.52 5.21
C ALA A 138 17.33 5.83 5.82
N LYS A 139 18.66 6.01 5.90
CA LYS A 139 19.27 7.26 6.37
C LYS A 139 18.91 8.46 5.49
N ARG A 140 18.91 8.29 4.14
CA ARG A 140 18.57 9.37 3.22
C ARG A 140 17.09 9.74 3.22
N THR A 141 16.22 8.76 3.43
CA THR A 141 14.76 8.93 3.34
C THR A 141 14.08 9.04 4.70
N ASN A 142 14.83 8.90 5.81
CA ASN A 142 14.31 8.84 7.18
C ASN A 142 13.24 7.75 7.36
N THR A 143 13.43 6.62 6.69
CA THR A 143 12.52 5.46 6.77
C THR A 143 12.88 4.59 7.98
N LYS A 144 11.85 4.00 8.58
CA LYS A 144 12.00 3.01 9.66
C LYS A 144 11.73 1.58 9.20
N TYR A 145 10.88 1.39 8.20
CA TYR A 145 10.34 0.10 7.83
C TYR A 145 10.74 -0.31 6.41
N MET A 146 11.02 -1.61 6.19
CA MET A 146 11.37 -2.16 4.90
C MET A 146 10.66 -3.48 4.68
N THR A 147 10.00 -3.65 3.54
CA THR A 147 9.32 -4.88 3.16
C THR A 147 10.32 -5.98 2.81
N VAL A 148 10.07 -7.18 3.29
CA VAL A 148 10.81 -8.39 2.95
C VAL A 148 9.86 -9.53 2.62
N VAL A 149 10.08 -10.17 1.47
CA VAL A 149 9.37 -11.38 1.04
C VAL A 149 10.36 -12.55 0.96
N PRO A 150 10.15 -13.69 1.65
CA PRO A 150 11.11 -14.80 1.72
C PRO A 150 11.35 -15.55 0.42
N GLY A 151 10.54 -15.32 -0.62
CA GLY A 151 10.59 -16.04 -1.89
C GLY A 151 9.63 -17.21 -1.98
N ASN A 152 9.84 -18.06 -2.99
CA ASN A 152 9.03 -19.25 -3.23
C ASN A 152 9.54 -20.44 -2.40
N TYR A 153 8.69 -21.43 -2.17
CA TYR A 153 9.11 -22.70 -1.59
C TYR A 153 9.31 -23.78 -2.66
N ASP A 154 10.14 -24.76 -2.32
CA ASP A 154 10.41 -25.94 -3.15
C ASP A 154 9.46 -27.06 -2.73
N HIS A 155 8.49 -27.40 -3.58
CA HIS A 155 7.49 -28.42 -3.32
C HIS A 155 8.08 -29.86 -3.13
N THR A 156 9.33 -30.07 -3.53
CA THR A 156 10.01 -31.36 -3.41
C THR A 156 10.70 -31.55 -2.05
N LYS A 157 10.73 -30.50 -1.21
CA LYS A 157 11.42 -30.51 0.08
C LYS A 157 10.46 -30.28 1.25
N SER A 158 10.85 -30.76 2.43
CA SER A 158 10.11 -30.51 3.66
C SER A 158 9.98 -29.01 3.95
N LEU A 159 8.78 -28.58 4.33
CA LEU A 159 8.48 -27.21 4.72
C LEU A 159 9.26 -26.78 5.96
N ASP A 160 9.49 -27.69 6.91
CA ASP A 160 10.18 -27.39 8.16
C ASP A 160 11.66 -27.04 7.95
N PHE A 161 12.34 -27.71 7.02
CA PHE A 161 13.71 -27.35 6.65
C PHE A 161 13.75 -25.97 5.97
N GLN A 162 12.78 -25.68 5.13
CA GLN A 162 12.69 -24.40 4.46
C GLN A 162 12.36 -23.27 5.44
N LEU A 163 11.49 -23.51 6.42
CA LEU A 163 11.20 -22.59 7.52
C LEU A 163 12.47 -22.27 8.32
N ALA A 164 13.28 -23.29 8.67
CA ALA A 164 14.53 -23.08 9.37
C ALA A 164 15.52 -22.23 8.56
N ASN A 165 15.61 -22.45 7.25
CA ASN A 165 16.45 -21.66 6.35
C ASN A 165 16.02 -20.19 6.28
N VAL A 166 14.71 -19.94 6.23
CA VAL A 166 14.15 -18.58 6.25
C VAL A 166 14.48 -17.88 7.56
N ILE A 167 14.27 -18.56 8.70
CA ILE A 167 14.58 -18.01 10.03
C ILE A 167 16.08 -17.66 10.14
N ASP A 168 17.00 -18.55 9.72
CA ASP A 168 18.44 -18.27 9.75
C ASP A 168 18.81 -17.06 8.90
N THR A 169 18.23 -16.95 7.71
CA THR A 169 18.49 -15.82 6.80
C THR A 169 17.97 -14.51 7.37
N LEU A 170 16.74 -14.48 7.88
CA LEU A 170 16.12 -13.28 8.44
C LEU A 170 16.85 -12.81 9.72
N ARG A 171 17.31 -13.71 10.58
CA ARG A 171 18.12 -13.36 11.77
C ARG A 171 19.38 -12.57 11.40
N ARG A 172 20.06 -12.93 10.33
CA ARG A 172 21.26 -12.20 9.85
C ARG A 172 20.93 -10.80 9.38
N GLY A 173 19.74 -10.60 8.80
CA GLY A 173 19.24 -9.27 8.46
C GLY A 173 18.90 -8.45 9.70
N THR A 174 18.22 -9.06 10.69
CA THR A 174 17.86 -8.36 11.94
C THR A 174 19.09 -7.89 12.72
N GLU A 175 20.17 -8.67 12.77
CA GLU A 175 21.43 -8.27 13.42
C GLU A 175 22.03 -6.96 12.84
N ILE A 176 21.72 -6.65 11.58
CA ILE A 176 22.14 -5.41 10.92
C ILE A 176 21.16 -4.28 11.27
N LEU A 177 19.87 -4.53 11.12
CA LEU A 177 18.81 -3.53 11.25
C LEU A 177 18.62 -3.08 12.71
N GLU A 178 18.78 -3.97 13.68
CA GLU A 178 18.68 -3.63 15.11
C GLU A 178 19.65 -2.54 15.54
N LYS A 179 20.89 -2.56 15.03
CA LYS A 179 21.93 -1.57 15.33
C LYS A 179 21.55 -0.16 14.89
N GLU A 180 20.66 -0.07 13.92
CA GLU A 180 20.19 1.20 13.34
C GLU A 180 18.74 1.53 13.73
N ASN A 181 18.12 0.72 14.62
CA ASN A 181 16.70 0.84 15.01
C ASN A 181 15.72 0.74 13.83
N LEU A 182 16.10 0.01 12.78
CA LEU A 182 15.31 -0.24 11.58
C LEU A 182 14.55 -1.56 11.70
N VAL A 183 13.45 -1.70 10.97
CA VAL A 183 12.54 -2.85 11.07
C VAL A 183 12.24 -3.42 9.70
N MET A 184 12.59 -4.68 9.46
CA MET A 184 12.02 -5.40 8.33
C MET A 184 10.59 -5.82 8.67
N VAL A 185 9.70 -5.71 7.70
CA VAL A 185 8.31 -6.15 7.81
C VAL A 185 8.04 -7.24 6.78
N LEU A 186 7.69 -8.43 7.27
CA LEU A 186 7.45 -9.62 6.44
C LEU A 186 6.08 -9.53 5.80
N GLU A 187 6.01 -9.60 4.49
CA GLU A 187 4.78 -9.51 3.74
C GLU A 187 4.32 -10.88 3.23
N PRO A 188 3.18 -11.39 3.72
CA PRO A 188 2.52 -12.55 3.12
C PRO A 188 1.76 -12.11 1.87
N LEU A 189 2.05 -12.77 0.74
CA LEU A 189 1.49 -12.45 -0.56
C LEU A 189 0.46 -13.50 -1.05
N SER A 190 -0.37 -13.10 -2.00
CA SER A 190 -1.41 -13.96 -2.61
C SER A 190 -1.27 -14.12 -4.12
N ASP A 191 -0.18 -13.65 -4.72
CA ASP A 191 -0.04 -13.56 -6.18
C ASP A 191 0.08 -14.92 -6.83
N THR A 192 0.90 -15.82 -6.27
CA THR A 192 1.09 -17.17 -6.79
C THR A 192 1.03 -18.23 -5.67
N PRO A 193 0.70 -19.49 -5.99
CA PRO A 193 0.66 -20.57 -5.01
C PRO A 193 2.06 -21.01 -4.54
N GLU A 194 3.12 -20.67 -5.25
CA GLU A 194 4.51 -21.03 -4.96
C GLU A 194 5.12 -20.24 -3.81
N LEU A 195 4.51 -19.14 -3.42
CA LEU A 195 4.99 -18.28 -2.34
C LEU A 195 5.07 -19.04 -1.01
N PHE A 196 6.24 -18.96 -0.37
CA PHE A 196 6.46 -19.58 0.94
C PHE A 196 5.59 -18.91 2.02
N LEU A 197 5.52 -17.59 2.04
CA LEU A 197 4.80 -16.81 3.03
C LEU A 197 3.50 -16.27 2.44
N ARG A 198 2.35 -16.74 2.96
CA ARG A 198 1.04 -16.44 2.42
C ARG A 198 0.00 -16.00 3.46
N ARG A 199 0.25 -16.22 4.75
CA ARG A 199 -0.75 -16.06 5.81
C ARG A 199 -0.18 -15.29 6.99
N SER A 200 -1.03 -14.54 7.67
CA SER A 200 -0.63 -13.75 8.84
C SER A 200 -0.13 -14.61 10.01
N ASP A 201 -0.70 -15.81 10.21
CA ASP A 201 -0.24 -16.76 11.23
C ASP A 201 1.15 -17.32 10.95
N GLN A 202 1.52 -17.52 9.68
CA GLN A 202 2.89 -17.89 9.29
C GLN A 202 3.87 -16.76 9.60
N SER A 203 3.53 -15.51 9.25
CA SER A 203 4.35 -14.33 9.57
C SER A 203 4.50 -14.16 11.09
N PHE A 204 3.42 -14.36 11.84
CA PHE A 204 3.44 -14.31 13.30
C PHE A 204 4.42 -15.33 13.89
N ALA A 205 4.34 -16.59 13.42
CA ALA A 205 5.25 -17.65 13.85
C ALA A 205 6.72 -17.32 13.53
N LEU A 206 7.00 -16.76 12.34
CA LEU A 206 8.34 -16.30 11.96
C LEU A 206 8.84 -15.19 12.88
N CYS A 207 8.07 -14.12 13.10
CA CYS A 207 8.46 -13.02 13.97
C CYS A 207 8.72 -13.48 15.40
N ARG A 208 7.87 -14.36 15.96
CA ARG A 208 8.07 -14.96 17.29
C ARG A 208 9.30 -15.84 17.36
N SER A 209 9.58 -16.61 16.30
CA SER A 209 10.77 -17.49 16.24
C SER A 209 12.07 -16.68 16.11
N ILE A 210 12.05 -15.56 15.40
CA ILE A 210 13.19 -14.64 15.27
C ILE A 210 13.39 -13.89 16.58
N ASN A 211 12.30 -13.49 17.24
CA ASN A 211 12.27 -12.79 18.52
C ASN A 211 13.11 -11.50 18.53
N SER A 212 12.90 -10.66 17.51
CA SER A 212 13.61 -9.39 17.34
C SER A 212 12.63 -8.22 17.18
N PRO A 213 12.88 -7.04 17.77
CA PRO A 213 12.10 -5.84 17.50
C PRO A 213 12.24 -5.35 16.05
N SER A 214 13.28 -5.80 15.35
CA SER A 214 13.59 -5.46 13.96
C SER A 214 13.00 -6.43 12.93
N CYS A 215 12.09 -7.33 13.35
CA CYS A 215 11.35 -8.22 12.47
C CYS A 215 9.88 -8.22 12.87
N LYS A 216 9.02 -7.65 12.04
CA LYS A 216 7.59 -7.51 12.27
C LYS A 216 6.79 -7.93 11.04
N ILE A 217 5.48 -7.89 11.11
CA ILE A 217 4.56 -8.22 10.03
C ILE A 217 4.20 -6.95 9.26
N LEU A 218 4.23 -7.02 7.94
CA LEU A 218 3.45 -6.16 7.08
C LEU A 218 2.12 -6.87 6.81
N PHE A 219 1.03 -6.28 7.30
CA PHE A 219 -0.31 -6.81 7.11
C PHE A 219 -0.97 -6.10 5.92
N ASP A 220 -0.80 -6.63 4.71
CA ASP A 220 -1.51 -6.16 3.52
C ASP A 220 -2.93 -6.73 3.50
N MET A 221 -3.92 -5.85 3.61
CA MET A 221 -5.34 -6.22 3.72
C MET A 221 -5.84 -6.89 2.45
N TYR A 222 -5.34 -6.50 1.27
CA TYR A 222 -5.69 -7.13 0.00
C TYR A 222 -5.24 -8.61 -0.04
N HIS A 223 -3.97 -8.87 0.28
CA HIS A 223 -3.44 -10.22 0.28
C HIS A 223 -4.08 -11.08 1.38
N MET A 224 -4.33 -10.50 2.55
CA MET A 224 -4.98 -11.23 3.65
C MET A 224 -6.44 -11.55 3.36
N GLN A 225 -7.17 -10.65 2.68
CA GLN A 225 -8.53 -10.95 2.25
C GLN A 225 -8.57 -12.14 1.29
N ARG A 226 -7.66 -12.19 0.31
CA ARG A 226 -7.58 -13.28 -0.68
C ARG A 226 -7.17 -14.63 -0.08
N ASN A 227 -6.29 -14.63 0.91
CA ASN A 227 -5.72 -15.86 1.46
C ASN A 227 -6.47 -16.38 2.69
N GLN A 228 -7.08 -15.51 3.51
CA GLN A 228 -7.63 -15.87 4.81
C GLN A 228 -9.04 -15.31 5.07
N GLY A 229 -9.35 -14.08 4.63
CA GLY A 229 -10.50 -13.35 5.13
C GLY A 229 -10.41 -13.06 6.63
N ASP A 230 -11.54 -13.04 7.33
CA ASP A 230 -11.62 -12.87 8.81
C ASP A 230 -10.71 -11.72 9.33
N MET A 231 -10.82 -10.55 8.64
CA MET A 231 -9.85 -9.44 8.71
C MET A 231 -9.58 -8.98 10.14
N ILE A 232 -10.59 -8.50 10.84
CA ILE A 232 -10.44 -7.93 12.21
C ILE A 232 -9.96 -8.99 13.21
N PRO A 233 -10.49 -10.21 13.26
CA PRO A 233 -9.94 -11.27 14.10
C PRO A 233 -8.47 -11.61 13.81
N ASN A 234 -8.06 -11.66 12.53
CA ASN A 234 -6.67 -11.92 12.18
C ASN A 234 -5.73 -10.76 12.56
N ILE A 235 -6.17 -9.51 12.40
CA ILE A 235 -5.45 -8.34 12.93
C ILE A 235 -5.27 -8.48 14.46
N ASN A 236 -6.32 -8.87 15.19
CA ASN A 236 -6.23 -9.02 16.64
C ASN A 236 -5.25 -10.12 17.08
N ARG A 237 -5.27 -11.28 16.39
CA ARG A 237 -4.36 -12.41 16.69
C ARG A 237 -2.90 -12.08 16.44
N ALA A 238 -2.63 -11.28 15.41
CA ALA A 238 -1.27 -10.91 15.01
C ALA A 238 -0.78 -9.56 15.58
N TRP A 239 -1.61 -8.85 16.34
CA TRP A 239 -1.42 -7.44 16.72
C TRP A 239 -0.03 -7.11 17.27
N ASP A 240 0.49 -7.91 18.17
CA ASP A 240 1.76 -7.64 18.85
C ASP A 240 2.99 -7.73 17.92
N GLU A 241 2.81 -8.35 16.76
CA GLU A 241 3.85 -8.49 15.76
C GLU A 241 3.60 -7.64 14.50
N ILE A 242 2.45 -6.94 14.38
CA ILE A 242 2.20 -6.07 13.22
C ILE A 242 3.00 -4.77 13.37
N GLY A 243 3.90 -4.52 12.42
CA GLY A 243 4.67 -3.27 12.31
C GLY A 243 4.12 -2.29 11.29
N TYR A 244 3.45 -2.81 10.25
CA TYR A 244 2.99 -2.01 9.12
C TYR A 244 1.70 -2.57 8.50
N PHE A 245 0.89 -1.69 7.92
CA PHE A 245 -0.30 -2.08 7.16
C PHE A 245 -0.22 -1.60 5.72
N GLN A 246 -0.76 -2.40 4.78
CA GLN A 246 -1.04 -1.95 3.42
C GLN A 246 -2.51 -2.14 3.06
N ILE A 247 -2.98 -1.35 2.11
CA ILE A 247 -4.36 -1.19 1.72
C ILE A 247 -4.51 -1.51 0.24
N GLY A 248 -5.55 -2.24 -0.11
CA GLY A 248 -6.02 -2.47 -1.47
C GLY A 248 -7.35 -3.21 -1.39
N ASP A 249 -8.40 -2.70 -2.04
CA ASP A 249 -9.71 -3.33 -1.95
C ASP A 249 -9.81 -4.53 -2.88
N ASN A 250 -10.32 -5.62 -2.38
CA ASN A 250 -10.48 -6.86 -3.13
C ASN A 250 -11.84 -6.89 -3.82
N PRO A 251 -11.96 -7.36 -5.09
CA PRO A 251 -10.93 -8.07 -5.87
C PRO A 251 -10.04 -7.19 -6.76
N GLY A 252 -10.37 -5.93 -6.99
CA GLY A 252 -9.74 -5.08 -8.01
C GLY A 252 -8.38 -4.49 -7.62
N ARG A 253 -7.98 -4.58 -6.32
CA ARG A 253 -6.81 -3.92 -5.74
C ARG A 253 -6.79 -2.43 -6.06
N ASN A 254 -7.89 -1.75 -5.74
CA ASN A 254 -8.05 -0.30 -5.87
C ASN A 254 -8.35 0.35 -4.51
N GLU A 255 -8.75 1.63 -4.51
CA GLU A 255 -9.06 2.40 -3.30
C GLU A 255 -10.23 1.82 -2.49
N PRO A 256 -10.33 2.12 -1.17
CA PRO A 256 -11.42 1.69 -0.30
C PRO A 256 -12.81 1.98 -0.88
N GLY A 257 -13.70 0.99 -0.77
CA GLY A 257 -15.09 1.09 -1.24
C GLY A 257 -15.31 0.69 -2.69
N THR A 258 -14.25 0.24 -3.39
CA THR A 258 -14.35 -0.30 -4.76
C THR A 258 -14.51 -1.81 -4.78
N GLY A 259 -14.47 -2.47 -3.62
CA GLY A 259 -14.55 -3.91 -3.48
C GLY A 259 -15.39 -4.36 -2.28
N GLU A 260 -14.94 -5.42 -1.60
CA GLU A 260 -15.71 -6.13 -0.57
C GLU A 260 -15.26 -5.85 0.88
N ILE A 261 -14.11 -5.15 1.07
CA ILE A 261 -13.56 -4.91 2.40
C ILE A 261 -14.25 -3.69 3.03
N ASN A 262 -14.80 -3.84 4.23
CA ASN A 262 -15.36 -2.71 4.98
C ASN A 262 -14.24 -1.89 5.64
N TYR A 263 -13.55 -1.08 4.84
CA TYR A 263 -12.39 -0.29 5.29
C TYR A 263 -12.73 0.68 6.42
N LYS A 264 -13.91 1.28 6.44
CA LYS A 264 -14.34 2.16 7.53
C LYS A 264 -14.29 1.46 8.88
N ASN A 265 -14.78 0.23 8.96
CA ASN A 265 -14.73 -0.56 10.18
C ASN A 265 -13.32 -1.02 10.52
N VAL A 266 -12.52 -1.40 9.51
CA VAL A 266 -11.14 -1.84 9.71
C VAL A 266 -10.27 -0.68 10.19
N PHE A 267 -10.34 0.49 9.57
CA PHE A 267 -9.56 1.67 9.98
C PHE A 267 -9.96 2.15 11.37
N LYS A 268 -11.27 2.22 11.67
CA LYS A 268 -11.77 2.50 13.02
C LYS A 268 -11.18 1.52 14.04
N HIS A 269 -11.15 0.23 13.73
CA HIS A 269 -10.61 -0.80 14.62
C HIS A 269 -9.12 -0.58 14.90
N ILE A 270 -8.31 -0.39 13.85
CA ILE A 270 -6.86 -0.15 13.93
C ILE A 270 -6.58 1.14 14.73
N HIS A 271 -7.31 2.22 14.42
CA HIS A 271 -7.19 3.49 15.13
C HIS A 271 -7.53 3.36 16.62
N ASN A 272 -8.63 2.67 16.96
CA ASN A 272 -9.06 2.47 18.34
C ASN A 272 -8.10 1.57 19.15
N LYS A 273 -7.36 0.68 18.49
CA LYS A 273 -6.26 -0.08 19.09
C LYS A 273 -5.02 0.77 19.36
N GLY A 274 -5.01 2.04 18.95
CA GLY A 274 -3.93 2.99 19.18
C GLY A 274 -2.80 2.94 18.17
N TYR A 275 -2.99 2.33 16.99
CA TYR A 275 -1.98 2.35 15.93
C TYR A 275 -1.73 3.78 15.44
N LYS A 276 -0.46 4.18 15.44
CA LYS A 276 0.01 5.51 14.99
C LYS A 276 0.98 5.42 13.82
N GLY A 277 1.21 4.21 13.32
CA GLY A 277 2.08 3.96 12.17
C GLY A 277 1.41 4.33 10.84
N VAL A 278 2.06 3.97 9.77
CA VAL A 278 1.64 4.24 8.39
C VAL A 278 0.76 3.10 7.86
N LEU A 279 -0.25 3.45 7.08
CA LEU A 279 -1.04 2.53 6.26
C LEU A 279 -0.74 2.85 4.79
N GLY A 280 0.00 1.98 4.11
CA GLY A 280 0.43 2.15 2.71
C GLY A 280 -0.72 1.94 1.74
N MET A 281 -0.85 2.82 0.74
CA MET A 281 -1.89 2.74 -0.29
C MET A 281 -1.41 1.91 -1.48
N GLU A 282 -1.10 0.61 -1.26
CA GLU A 282 -0.52 -0.26 -2.29
C GLU A 282 -1.60 -0.82 -3.23
N HIS A 283 -2.17 0.08 -4.03
CA HIS A 283 -3.26 -0.25 -4.93
C HIS A 283 -3.32 0.69 -6.14
N GLY A 284 -4.05 0.27 -7.16
CA GLY A 284 -4.39 1.10 -8.31
C GLY A 284 -5.49 2.12 -7.98
N ILE A 285 -5.93 2.83 -9.01
CA ILE A 285 -7.05 3.75 -8.96
C ILE A 285 -8.15 3.19 -9.87
N TYR A 286 -9.37 3.02 -9.35
CA TYR A 286 -10.47 2.47 -10.12
C TYR A 286 -10.90 3.38 -11.27
N GLY A 287 -11.01 4.67 -10.99
CA GLY A 287 -11.36 5.68 -11.97
C GLY A 287 -10.15 6.10 -12.83
N GLN A 288 -10.40 6.87 -13.88
CA GLN A 288 -9.34 7.36 -14.77
C GLN A 288 -9.16 8.87 -14.68
N GLY A 289 -7.95 9.34 -14.98
CA GLY A 289 -7.63 10.75 -15.07
C GLY A 289 -7.88 11.51 -13.76
N LYS A 290 -8.15 12.80 -13.87
CA LYS A 290 -8.40 13.66 -12.68
C LYS A 290 -9.60 13.21 -11.86
N ASP A 291 -10.67 12.74 -12.51
CA ASP A 291 -11.89 12.31 -11.81
C ASP A 291 -11.63 11.05 -10.97
N GLY A 292 -10.78 10.13 -11.46
CA GLY A 292 -10.34 8.97 -10.69
C GLY A 292 -9.51 9.34 -9.46
N GLU A 293 -8.55 10.25 -9.61
CA GLU A 293 -7.74 10.73 -8.48
C GLU A 293 -8.59 11.48 -7.44
N ILE A 294 -9.58 12.25 -7.87
CA ILE A 294 -10.57 12.91 -6.99
C ILE A 294 -11.42 11.87 -6.25
N ALA A 295 -11.89 10.84 -6.96
CA ALA A 295 -12.69 9.76 -6.35
C ALA A 295 -11.88 9.01 -5.28
N LEU A 296 -10.60 8.74 -5.52
CA LEU A 296 -9.69 8.15 -4.55
C LEU A 296 -9.61 8.98 -3.26
N ILE A 297 -9.41 10.31 -3.36
CA ILE A 297 -9.35 11.17 -2.17
C ILE A 297 -10.69 11.11 -1.39
N LYS A 298 -11.83 11.15 -2.10
CA LYS A 298 -13.17 11.03 -1.49
C LYS A 298 -13.33 9.70 -0.76
N ALA A 299 -12.91 8.60 -1.39
CA ALA A 299 -12.99 7.26 -0.81
C ALA A 299 -12.24 7.15 0.52
N TYR A 300 -11.04 7.73 0.60
CA TYR A 300 -10.27 7.79 1.86
C TYR A 300 -10.93 8.69 2.90
N ARG A 301 -11.49 9.85 2.51
CA ARG A 301 -12.25 10.71 3.44
C ARG A 301 -13.48 10.00 4.01
N GLU A 302 -14.20 9.25 3.19
CA GLU A 302 -15.34 8.46 3.63
C GLU A 302 -14.92 7.32 4.56
N ALA A 303 -13.91 6.54 4.18
CA ALA A 303 -13.40 5.44 5.00
C ALA A 303 -12.81 5.91 6.34
N ASP A 304 -12.30 7.14 6.43
CA ASP A 304 -11.73 7.76 7.64
C ASP A 304 -12.76 8.52 8.49
N SER A 305 -14.04 8.55 8.07
CA SER A 305 -15.12 9.32 8.72
C SER A 305 -15.80 8.60 9.90
N PHE A 306 -15.05 7.82 10.70
CA PHE A 306 -15.55 7.08 11.86
C PHE A 306 -15.39 7.86 13.18
#